data_223f25ffdb5b01f5fb8087c7640145fa
#
_entry.id   223f25ffdb5b01f5fb8087c7640145fa
#
_cell.length_a   1.000
_cell.length_b   1.000
_cell.length_c   1.000
_cell.angle_alpha   90.00
_cell.angle_beta   90.00
_cell.angle_gamma   90.00
#
_symmetry.space_group_name_H-M   'P 1'
#
loop_
_entity.id
_entity.type
_entity.pdbx_description
1 polymer ?
#
loop_
_entity_poly.entity_id
_entity_poly.type
_entity_poly.pdbx_seq_one_letter_code
_entity_poly.pdbx_strand_id
1 'polypeptide(L)'
;MSKPRVLLVDDHTLVLDGFRKLLEDRCEIVGVAEDGRTLLRMAQELQPDIITLDISMPQLNGVDAARKLKKILPRIKLIFVTMHADPAYVNEAFKAGASGYLLKR
;
A
#
# COMPACT_ATOMS: atom_id res chain seq x y z
N MET A 1 -20.78 9.18 7.82
CA MET A 1 -19.96 8.03 7.47
C MET A 1 -18.49 8.32 7.76
N SER A 2 -17.81 7.34 8.29
CA SER A 2 -16.39 7.50 8.58
C SER A 2 -15.58 7.45 7.28
N LYS A 3 -14.47 8.18 7.26
CA LYS A 3 -13.53 8.14 6.13
C LYS A 3 -12.82 6.79 6.11
N PRO A 4 -12.46 6.27 4.92
CA PRO A 4 -11.62 5.08 4.85
C PRO A 4 -10.30 5.31 5.55
N ARG A 5 -9.82 4.29 6.26
CA ARG A 5 -8.55 4.33 6.98
C ARG A 5 -7.46 3.77 6.08
N VAL A 6 -6.40 4.54 5.88
CA VAL A 6 -5.35 4.23 4.91
C VAL A 6 -3.99 4.14 5.58
N LEU A 7 -3.28 3.06 5.31
CA LEU A 7 -1.87 2.88 5.70
C LEU A 7 -1.02 3.10 4.45
N LEU A 8 -0.11 4.06 4.51
CA LEU A 8 0.79 4.37 3.40
C LEU A 8 2.11 3.62 3.57
N VAL A 9 2.58 2.97 2.51
CA VAL A 9 3.85 2.22 2.53
C VAL A 9 4.76 2.75 1.43
N ASP A 10 5.78 3.49 1.82
CA ASP A 10 6.74 4.10 0.90
C ASP A 10 7.98 4.51 1.70
N ASP A 11 9.15 4.47 1.07
CA ASP A 11 10.39 4.91 1.71
C ASP A 11 10.81 6.33 1.28
N HIS A 12 9.98 7.01 0.48
CA HIS A 12 10.26 8.35 -0.02
C HIS A 12 9.42 9.40 0.73
N THR A 13 10.05 10.18 1.60
CA THR A 13 9.37 11.16 2.44
C THR A 13 8.53 12.15 1.63
N LEU A 14 9.08 12.64 0.52
CA LEU A 14 8.36 13.60 -0.32
C LEU A 14 7.10 13.01 -0.95
N VAL A 15 7.18 11.74 -1.36
CA VAL A 15 6.03 11.04 -1.93
C VAL A 15 4.95 10.86 -0.86
N LEU A 16 5.34 10.49 0.36
CA LEU A 16 4.42 10.34 1.48
C LEU A 16 3.70 11.64 1.79
N ASP A 17 4.43 12.75 1.83
CA ASP A 17 3.84 14.07 2.09
C ASP A 17 2.82 14.44 1.01
N GLY A 18 3.16 14.16 -0.25
CA GLY A 18 2.25 14.40 -1.36
C GLY A 18 0.97 13.59 -1.26
N PHE A 19 1.08 12.30 -0.94
CA PHE A 19 -0.10 11.45 -0.75
C PHE A 19 -0.95 11.91 0.43
N ARG A 20 -0.32 12.31 1.53
CA ARG A 20 -1.06 12.81 2.68
C ARG A 20 -1.91 14.01 2.30
N LYS A 21 -1.33 14.98 1.60
CA LYS A 21 -2.05 16.18 1.18
C LYS A 21 -3.21 15.87 0.24
N LEU A 22 -3.01 14.92 -0.66
CA LEU A 22 -4.05 14.53 -1.61
C LEU A 22 -5.20 13.77 -0.95
N LEU A 23 -4.91 12.98 0.08
CA LEU A 23 -5.87 12.04 0.65
C LEU A 23 -6.50 12.52 1.96
N GLU A 24 -5.88 13.48 2.67
CA GLU A 24 -6.32 13.84 4.02
C GLU A 24 -7.75 14.35 4.11
N ASP A 25 -8.28 14.91 3.03
CA ASP A 25 -9.67 15.37 3.00
C ASP A 25 -10.68 14.23 2.83
N ARG A 26 -10.25 13.12 2.21
CA ARG A 26 -11.14 12.01 1.85
C ARG A 26 -10.86 10.74 2.63
N CYS A 27 -9.68 10.63 3.20
CA CYS A 27 -9.24 9.44 3.90
C CYS A 27 -8.57 9.81 5.22
N GLU A 28 -8.62 8.89 6.17
CA GLU A 28 -7.88 9.01 7.40
C GLU A 28 -6.55 8.25 7.25
N ILE A 29 -5.43 8.96 7.29
CA ILE A 29 -4.12 8.33 7.23
C ILE A 29 -3.78 7.85 8.63
N VAL A 30 -3.85 6.54 8.84
CA VAL A 30 -3.66 5.95 10.16
C VAL A 30 -2.21 5.61 10.47
N GLY A 31 -1.35 5.60 9.47
CA GLY A 31 0.07 5.35 9.69
C GLY A 31 0.86 5.35 8.40
N VAL A 32 2.18 5.29 8.57
CA VAL A 32 3.14 5.22 7.46
C VAL A 32 4.16 4.15 7.80
N ALA A 33 4.40 3.23 6.88
CA ALA A 33 5.42 2.20 7.02
C ALA A 33 6.49 2.39 5.92
N GLU A 34 7.75 2.21 6.28
CA GLU A 34 8.88 2.40 5.36
C GLU A 34 9.55 1.08 4.97
N ASP A 35 9.11 -0.03 5.53
CA ASP A 35 9.66 -1.36 5.22
C ASP A 35 8.59 -2.43 5.41
N GLY A 36 8.89 -3.66 4.94
CA GLY A 36 7.92 -4.74 4.96
C GLY A 36 7.58 -5.26 6.34
N ARG A 37 8.56 -5.28 7.26
CA ARG A 37 8.33 -5.75 8.62
C ARG A 37 7.40 -4.79 9.37
N THR A 38 7.66 -3.50 9.28
CA THR A 38 6.82 -2.47 9.88
C THR A 38 5.42 -2.50 9.28
N LEU A 39 5.34 -2.69 7.96
CA LEU A 39 4.05 -2.82 7.27
C LEU A 39 3.20 -3.93 7.87
N LEU A 40 3.74 -5.13 7.99
CA LEU A 40 2.97 -6.28 8.49
C LEU A 40 2.52 -6.06 9.94
N ARG A 41 3.40 -5.51 10.77
CA ARG A 41 3.06 -5.20 12.17
C ARG A 41 1.96 -4.15 12.25
N MET A 42 2.10 -3.05 11.53
CA MET A 42 1.13 -1.96 11.57
C MET A 42 -0.22 -2.38 10.98
N ALA A 43 -0.21 -3.19 9.93
CA ALA A 43 -1.44 -3.69 9.34
C ALA A 43 -2.25 -4.53 10.33
N GLN A 44 -1.57 -5.36 11.11
CA GLN A 44 -2.23 -6.16 12.13
C GLN A 44 -2.75 -5.32 13.29
N GLU A 45 -1.97 -4.33 13.73
CA GLU A 45 -2.33 -3.48 14.85
C GLU A 45 -3.45 -2.48 14.50
N LEU A 46 -3.35 -1.86 13.33
CA LEU A 46 -4.25 -0.78 12.94
C LEU A 46 -5.47 -1.25 12.17
N GLN A 47 -5.37 -2.37 11.50
CA GLN A 47 -6.42 -2.93 10.64
C GLN A 47 -7.02 -1.88 9.71
N PRO A 48 -6.20 -1.31 8.80
CA PRO A 48 -6.70 -0.29 7.88
C PRO A 48 -7.67 -0.87 6.86
N ASP A 49 -8.43 0.00 6.21
CA ASP A 49 -9.31 -0.40 5.12
C ASP A 49 -8.54 -0.55 3.80
N ILE A 50 -7.53 0.32 3.61
CA ILE A 50 -6.75 0.38 2.37
C ILE A 50 -5.27 0.48 2.74
N ILE A 51 -4.43 -0.21 1.98
CA ILE A 51 -2.98 -0.07 2.06
C ILE A 51 -2.47 0.33 0.68
N THR A 52 -1.75 1.46 0.60
CA THR A 52 -1.02 1.81 -0.61
C THR A 52 0.40 1.28 -0.48
N LEU A 53 0.85 0.52 -1.45
CA LEU A 53 2.09 -0.23 -1.37
C LEU A 53 3.01 0.15 -2.52
N ASP A 54 4.13 0.79 -2.19
CA ASP A 54 5.15 1.12 -3.18
C ASP A 54 5.99 -0.13 -3.46
N ILE A 55 5.89 -0.66 -4.67
CA ILE A 55 6.62 -1.86 -5.07
C ILE A 55 8.05 -1.59 -5.50
N SER A 56 8.45 -0.32 -5.60
CA SER A 56 9.83 0.01 -5.95
C SER A 56 10.76 0.10 -4.74
N MET A 57 10.30 -0.24 -3.55
CA MET A 57 11.14 -0.27 -2.35
C MET A 57 12.14 -1.44 -2.43
N PRO A 58 13.46 -1.17 -2.28
CA PRO A 58 14.46 -2.21 -2.52
C PRO A 58 14.39 -3.41 -1.57
N GLN A 59 13.92 -3.21 -0.36
CA GLN A 59 13.87 -4.25 0.66
C GLN A 59 12.49 -4.88 0.80
N LEU A 60 11.56 -4.51 -0.07
CA LEU A 60 10.21 -5.01 -0.01
C LEU A 60 9.86 -5.75 -1.29
N ASN A 61 9.56 -7.03 -1.17
CA ASN A 61 8.91 -7.74 -2.26
C ASN A 61 7.41 -7.46 -2.14
N GLY A 62 6.91 -6.52 -2.96
CA GLY A 62 5.52 -6.07 -2.88
C GLY A 62 4.50 -7.18 -3.12
N VAL A 63 4.81 -8.11 -4.03
CA VAL A 63 3.92 -9.23 -4.33
C VAL A 63 3.82 -10.18 -3.14
N ASP A 64 4.96 -10.53 -2.52
CA ASP A 64 4.96 -11.37 -1.32
C ASP A 64 4.25 -10.69 -0.15
N ALA A 65 4.49 -9.40 0.04
CA ALA A 65 3.83 -8.64 1.08
C ALA A 65 2.31 -8.65 0.88
N ALA A 66 1.86 -8.46 -0.36
CA ALA A 66 0.44 -8.48 -0.69
C ALA A 66 -0.19 -9.84 -0.37
N ARG A 67 0.48 -10.94 -0.72
CA ARG A 67 0.00 -12.28 -0.41
C ARG A 67 -0.15 -12.50 1.10
N LYS A 68 0.86 -12.08 1.86
CA LYS A 68 0.82 -12.20 3.32
C LYS A 68 -0.29 -11.36 3.93
N LEU A 69 -0.45 -10.13 3.44
CA LEU A 69 -1.52 -9.25 3.92
C LEU A 69 -2.90 -9.80 3.64
N LYS A 70 -3.11 -10.39 2.46
CA LYS A 70 -4.39 -10.99 2.10
C LYS A 70 -4.73 -12.21 2.96
N LYS A 71 -3.73 -12.94 3.44
CA LYS A 71 -3.95 -14.04 4.36
C LYS A 71 -4.36 -13.56 5.75
N ILE A 72 -3.72 -12.48 6.22
CA ILE A 72 -3.98 -11.93 7.56
C ILE A 72 -5.26 -11.11 7.57
N LEU A 73 -5.47 -10.30 6.53
CA LEU A 73 -6.58 -9.37 6.39
C LEU A 73 -7.28 -9.60 5.04
N PRO A 74 -8.12 -10.63 4.92
CA PRO A 74 -8.70 -11.00 3.61
C PRO A 74 -9.54 -9.91 2.94
N ARG A 75 -10.07 -8.97 3.72
CA ARG A 75 -10.91 -7.88 3.19
C ARG A 75 -10.16 -6.62 2.86
N ILE A 76 -8.85 -6.58 3.13
CA ILE A 76 -8.05 -5.39 2.88
C ILE A 76 -8.00 -5.07 1.39
N LYS A 77 -8.05 -3.79 1.06
CA LYS A 77 -7.84 -3.32 -0.31
C LYS A 77 -6.41 -2.88 -0.46
N LEU A 78 -5.72 -3.44 -1.43
CA LEU A 78 -4.33 -3.14 -1.71
C LEU A 78 -4.22 -2.36 -3.00
N ILE A 79 -3.57 -1.19 -2.95
CA ILE A 79 -3.32 -0.38 -4.13
C ILE A 79 -1.80 -0.31 -4.30
N PHE A 80 -1.31 -0.88 -5.39
CA PHE A 80 0.11 -0.80 -5.71
C PHE A 80 0.42 0.54 -6.35
N VAL A 81 1.51 1.15 -5.92
CA VAL A 81 2.00 2.41 -6.46
C VAL A 81 3.42 2.18 -6.95
N THR A 82 3.75 2.65 -8.15
CA THR A 82 5.05 2.40 -8.74
C THR A 82 5.44 3.47 -9.75
N MET A 83 6.73 3.56 -10.02
CA MET A 83 7.28 4.38 -11.11
C MET A 83 7.23 3.65 -12.46
N HIS A 84 7.00 2.35 -12.45
CA HIS A 84 7.09 1.50 -13.65
C HIS A 84 5.78 0.81 -13.98
N ALA A 85 5.38 0.86 -15.25
CA ALA A 85 4.17 0.21 -15.73
C ALA A 85 4.52 -1.03 -16.56
N ASP A 86 5.17 -2.01 -15.96
CA ASP A 86 5.49 -3.27 -16.61
C ASP A 86 4.25 -4.18 -16.55
N PRO A 87 3.69 -4.62 -17.70
CA PRO A 87 2.49 -5.48 -17.71
C PRO A 87 2.66 -6.78 -16.92
N ALA A 88 3.86 -7.36 -16.91
CA ALA A 88 4.10 -8.57 -16.12
C ALA A 88 3.96 -8.29 -14.63
N TYR A 89 4.44 -7.15 -14.17
CA TYR A 89 4.33 -6.75 -12.78
C TYR A 89 2.88 -6.48 -12.39
N VAL A 90 2.15 -5.81 -13.27
CA VAL A 90 0.72 -5.52 -13.04
C VAL A 90 -0.05 -6.82 -12.86
N ASN A 91 0.19 -7.79 -13.74
CA ASN A 91 -0.48 -9.09 -13.65
C ASN A 91 -0.17 -9.82 -12.36
N GLU A 92 1.10 -9.84 -11.95
CA GLU A 92 1.50 -10.47 -10.68
C GLU A 92 0.86 -9.77 -9.48
N ALA A 93 0.77 -8.44 -9.52
CA ALA A 93 0.14 -7.67 -8.45
C ALA A 93 -1.34 -8.05 -8.29
N PHE A 94 -2.08 -8.13 -9.40
CA PHE A 94 -3.49 -8.50 -9.33
C PHE A 94 -3.69 -9.96 -8.91
N LYS A 95 -2.82 -10.86 -9.33
CA LYS A 95 -2.86 -12.26 -8.89
C LYS A 95 -2.61 -12.37 -7.38
N ALA A 96 -1.77 -11.50 -6.82
CA ALA A 96 -1.48 -11.46 -5.40
C ALA A 96 -2.60 -10.82 -4.57
N GLY A 97 -3.62 -10.27 -5.20
CA GLY A 97 -4.78 -9.71 -4.54
C GLY A 97 -4.89 -8.19 -4.55
N ALA A 98 -4.12 -7.53 -5.42
CA ALA A 98 -4.22 -6.07 -5.53
C ALA A 98 -5.61 -5.65 -6.04
N SER A 99 -6.14 -4.59 -5.44
CA SER A 99 -7.41 -3.99 -5.86
C SER A 99 -7.20 -2.88 -6.89
N GLY A 100 -5.99 -2.33 -6.96
CA GLY A 100 -5.67 -1.25 -7.89
C GLY A 100 -4.17 -1.13 -8.10
N TYR A 101 -3.80 -0.32 -9.08
CA TYR A 101 -2.42 -0.11 -9.48
C TYR A 101 -2.27 1.31 -10.01
N LEU A 102 -1.38 2.09 -9.41
CA LEU A 102 -1.18 3.50 -9.79
C LEU A 102 0.28 3.77 -10.14
N LEU A 103 0.48 4.64 -11.11
CA LEU A 103 1.80 5.16 -11.46
C LEU A 103 2.08 6.44 -10.69
N LYS A 104 3.33 6.60 -10.23
CA LYS A 104 3.78 7.76 -9.47
C LYS A 104 4.17 8.94 -10.36
N ARG A 105 3.51 9.19 -11.40
CA ARG A 105 3.86 10.33 -12.26
C ARG A 105 3.00 11.54 -11.98
#